data_1f5a95695d1820a058964d61b6b6bb15
#
_entry.id   1f5a95695d1820a058964d61b6b6bb15
#
_cell.length_a   1.000
_cell.length_b   1.000
_cell.length_c   1.000
_cell.angle_alpha   90.00
_cell.angle_beta   90.00
_cell.angle_gamma   90.00
#
_symmetry.space_group_name_H-M   'P 1'
#
loop_
_entity.id
_entity.type
_entity.pdbx_description
1 polymer ?
#
loop_
_entity_poly.entity_id
_entity_poly.type
_entity_poly.pdbx_seq_one_letter_code
_entity_poly.pdbx_strand_id
1 'polypeptide(L)'
;MSKTYRLILFGVLCMLVSNVLVRGEEKIFVESPLFDSLGEGERGAILMVHFGTTHDDTRVRTLDALNHAVGAAFPGIELSEAYSSRIVCKRLRDRGIEKLSPMEAMDKLRAEGVTHLLIVPSQVVYGLEMKALEQEVERRRGDFREIRLTTPLLFYEKDYRELTDRVLAPLAKDKDTAYLLVGHGTYDSSTAQYAMLDHYLMDRGLSQIIVGCIEGYPYYDQALRRLRATGLRRVCLMPLMMVAGEHAKHDISDEWATALRDAG
;
A
#
# COMPACT_ATOMS: atom_id res chain seq x y z
N MET A 1 5.43 20.60 -5.25
CA MET A 1 5.29 19.33 -4.52
C MET A 1 6.45 19.17 -3.58
N SER A 2 6.13 19.10 -2.30
CA SER A 2 7.13 19.19 -1.26
C SER A 2 7.99 17.92 -1.19
N LYS A 3 9.23 18.08 -0.70
CA LYS A 3 10.17 16.98 -0.39
C LYS A 3 9.54 15.86 0.47
N THR A 4 8.47 16.18 1.18
CA THR A 4 7.74 15.31 2.10
C THR A 4 7.03 14.15 1.41
N TYR A 5 6.39 14.38 0.25
CA TYR A 5 5.79 13.29 -0.54
C TYR A 5 6.83 12.27 -1.04
N ARG A 6 8.03 12.74 -1.37
CA ARG A 6 9.14 11.86 -1.77
C ARG A 6 9.65 10.99 -0.61
N LEU A 7 9.64 11.51 0.62
CA LEU A 7 10.08 10.77 1.81
C LEU A 7 9.09 9.67 2.19
N ILE A 8 7.78 9.93 2.11
CA ILE A 8 6.74 8.94 2.45
C ILE A 8 6.76 7.80 1.44
N LEU A 9 6.83 8.12 0.15
CA LEU A 9 6.91 7.13 -0.90
C LEU A 9 8.17 6.25 -0.77
N PHE A 10 9.30 6.87 -0.45
CA PHE A 10 10.57 6.16 -0.27
C PHE A 10 10.58 5.30 1.01
N GLY A 11 9.95 5.76 2.10
CA GLY A 11 9.80 5.00 3.33
C GLY A 11 8.90 3.77 3.16
N VAL A 12 7.74 3.95 2.54
CA VAL A 12 6.81 2.85 2.18
C VAL A 12 7.50 1.87 1.24
N LEU A 13 8.29 2.36 0.31
CA LEU A 13 9.06 1.57 -0.64
C LEU A 13 10.12 0.70 0.05
N CYS A 14 10.89 1.27 0.98
CA CYS A 14 11.89 0.51 1.74
C CYS A 14 11.24 -0.58 2.62
N MET A 15 10.02 -0.36 3.14
CA MET A 15 9.29 -1.33 3.94
C MET A 15 8.80 -2.52 3.10
N LEU A 16 8.27 -2.29 1.90
CA LEU A 16 7.80 -3.36 1.02
C LEU A 16 8.96 -4.28 0.57
N VAL A 17 10.15 -3.74 0.41
CA VAL A 17 11.34 -4.52 0.02
C VAL A 17 11.93 -5.28 1.20
N SER A 18 11.81 -4.76 2.44
CA SER A 18 12.42 -5.36 3.63
C SER A 18 11.60 -6.50 4.26
N ASN A 19 10.31 -6.63 3.92
CA ASN A 19 9.37 -7.55 4.58
C ASN A 19 8.80 -8.58 3.62
N VAL A 20 9.66 -9.42 3.02
CA VAL A 20 9.21 -10.62 2.31
C VAL A 20 8.87 -11.69 3.36
N LEU A 21 7.70 -11.58 3.97
CA LEU A 21 7.13 -12.61 4.84
C LEU A 21 6.11 -13.42 4.05
N VAL A 22 6.23 -14.71 4.12
CA VAL A 22 5.60 -15.64 3.19
C VAL A 22 4.80 -16.70 3.93
N ARG A 23 3.64 -17.03 3.41
CA ARG A 23 2.72 -18.05 3.91
C ARG A 23 3.02 -19.41 3.25
N GLY A 24 3.44 -20.40 4.01
CA GLY A 24 3.57 -21.81 3.59
C GLY A 24 2.51 -22.71 4.23
N GLU A 25 2.32 -23.93 3.72
CA GLU A 25 1.23 -24.84 4.15
C GLU A 25 1.28 -25.26 5.62
N GLU A 26 2.48 -25.31 6.25
CA GLU A 26 2.63 -25.69 7.67
C GLU A 26 3.03 -24.55 8.60
N LYS A 27 3.45 -23.40 8.04
CA LYS A 27 3.78 -22.20 8.80
C LYS A 27 3.04 -21.05 8.16
N ILE A 28 2.32 -20.30 8.97
CA ILE A 28 1.54 -19.12 8.52
C ILE A 28 2.46 -18.11 7.83
N PHE A 29 3.78 -18.11 8.16
CA PHE A 29 4.78 -17.22 7.58
C PHE A 29 6.10 -17.93 7.39
N VAL A 30 6.69 -17.82 6.20
CA VAL A 30 8.02 -18.36 5.86
C VAL A 30 8.94 -17.18 5.56
N GLU A 31 9.92 -16.97 6.42
CA GLU A 31 11.05 -16.07 6.14
C GLU A 31 12.15 -16.90 5.48
N SER A 32 12.18 -16.93 4.16
CA SER A 32 13.27 -17.52 3.41
C SER A 32 13.40 -16.86 2.04
N PRO A 33 14.60 -16.73 1.49
CA PRO A 33 14.80 -16.19 0.16
C PRO A 33 14.18 -17.15 -0.87
N LEU A 34 13.24 -16.62 -1.69
CA LEU A 34 12.56 -17.41 -2.73
C LEU A 34 13.48 -17.67 -3.93
N PHE A 35 14.34 -16.72 -4.24
CA PHE A 35 15.09 -16.71 -5.49
C PHE A 35 16.55 -17.13 -5.35
N ASP A 36 17.08 -17.29 -4.12
CA ASP A 36 18.49 -17.62 -3.89
C ASP A 36 18.86 -19.07 -4.27
N SER A 37 17.85 -19.93 -4.38
CA SER A 37 18.03 -21.36 -4.64
C SER A 37 17.39 -21.84 -5.96
N LEU A 38 17.22 -20.95 -6.94
CA LEU A 38 16.71 -21.35 -8.24
C LEU A 38 17.67 -22.34 -8.92
N GLY A 39 17.17 -23.53 -9.25
CA GLY A 39 17.90 -24.59 -9.95
C GLY A 39 17.98 -24.36 -11.45
N GLU A 40 18.70 -25.26 -12.13
CA GLU A 40 18.77 -25.24 -13.59
C GLU A 40 17.38 -25.42 -14.21
N GLY A 41 17.02 -24.53 -15.12
CA GLY A 41 15.71 -24.50 -15.77
C GLY A 41 14.58 -23.91 -14.91
N GLU A 42 14.86 -23.43 -13.70
CA GLU A 42 13.91 -22.70 -12.88
C GLU A 42 13.98 -21.20 -13.17
N ARG A 43 12.81 -20.55 -13.15
CA ARG A 43 12.66 -19.15 -13.47
C ARG A 43 11.82 -18.43 -12.42
N GLY A 44 12.43 -17.41 -11.82
CA GLY A 44 11.76 -16.55 -10.81
C GLY A 44 11.16 -15.30 -11.44
N ALA A 45 10.01 -14.86 -10.93
CA ALA A 45 9.43 -13.57 -11.27
C ALA A 45 8.74 -12.92 -10.06
N ILE A 46 8.66 -11.60 -10.10
CA ILE A 46 7.88 -10.77 -9.17
C ILE A 46 6.67 -10.21 -9.92
N LEU A 47 5.48 -10.39 -9.35
CA LEU A 47 4.25 -9.76 -9.81
C LEU A 47 3.82 -8.70 -8.82
N MET A 48 4.00 -7.44 -9.21
CA MET A 48 3.45 -6.30 -8.46
C MET A 48 1.95 -6.21 -8.71
N VAL A 49 1.16 -6.21 -7.64
CA VAL A 49 -0.30 -6.10 -7.75
C VAL A 49 -0.76 -4.80 -7.13
N HIS A 50 -1.27 -3.91 -7.96
CA HIS A 50 -1.78 -2.60 -7.58
C HIS A 50 -3.31 -2.55 -7.72
N PHE A 51 -3.97 -1.69 -6.95
CA PHE A 51 -5.36 -1.33 -7.27
C PHE A 51 -5.44 -0.71 -8.67
N GLY A 52 -4.45 0.11 -8.99
CA GLY A 52 -4.33 0.81 -10.26
C GLY A 52 -4.86 2.24 -10.22
N THR A 53 -4.54 3.00 -11.25
CA THR A 53 -5.01 4.38 -11.44
C THR A 53 -5.14 4.72 -12.91
N THR A 54 -6.09 5.61 -13.23
CA THR A 54 -6.25 6.21 -14.57
C THR A 54 -5.48 7.52 -14.73
N HIS A 55 -4.83 8.01 -13.65
CA HIS A 55 -4.06 9.25 -13.64
C HIS A 55 -2.58 8.96 -13.88
N ASP A 56 -2.07 9.35 -15.04
CA ASP A 56 -0.69 9.05 -15.44
C ASP A 56 0.36 9.72 -14.55
N ASP A 57 0.11 10.97 -14.12
CA ASP A 57 0.98 11.70 -13.20
C ASP A 57 1.08 11.02 -11.82
N THR A 58 -0.03 10.51 -11.33
CA THR A 58 -0.09 9.74 -10.08
C THR A 58 0.64 8.41 -10.25
N ARG A 59 0.38 7.66 -11.33
CA ARG A 59 1.02 6.38 -11.62
C ARG A 59 2.54 6.50 -11.58
N VAL A 60 3.10 7.44 -12.33
CA VAL A 60 4.56 7.65 -12.43
C VAL A 60 5.19 7.93 -11.06
N ARG A 61 4.49 8.70 -10.21
CA ARG A 61 5.02 9.11 -8.90
C ARG A 61 4.83 8.07 -7.81
N THR A 62 3.95 7.10 -8.00
CA THR A 62 3.59 6.09 -7.01
C THR A 62 3.92 4.68 -7.51
N LEU A 63 3.10 4.12 -8.38
CA LEU A 63 3.21 2.72 -8.79
C LEU A 63 4.49 2.44 -9.57
N ASP A 64 4.83 3.28 -10.56
CA ASP A 64 6.06 3.11 -11.34
C ASP A 64 7.30 3.28 -10.45
N ALA A 65 7.27 4.22 -9.51
CA ALA A 65 8.36 4.42 -8.56
C ALA A 65 8.52 3.21 -7.61
N LEU A 66 7.41 2.60 -7.17
CA LEU A 66 7.41 1.39 -6.36
C LEU A 66 7.97 0.20 -7.15
N ASN A 67 7.47 0.00 -8.38
CA ASN A 67 7.98 -1.05 -9.28
C ASN A 67 9.49 -0.92 -9.52
N HIS A 68 9.96 0.30 -9.79
CA HIS A 68 11.38 0.56 -9.99
C HIS A 68 12.22 0.17 -8.77
N ALA A 69 11.77 0.51 -7.58
CA ALA A 69 12.54 0.22 -6.38
C ALA A 69 12.50 -1.26 -5.99
N VAL A 70 11.37 -1.96 -6.21
CA VAL A 70 11.33 -3.42 -6.04
C VAL A 70 12.26 -4.07 -7.06
N GLY A 71 12.21 -3.67 -8.34
CA GLY A 71 13.11 -4.19 -9.36
C GLY A 71 14.61 -3.96 -9.05
N ALA A 72 14.94 -2.80 -8.48
CA ALA A 72 16.31 -2.50 -8.05
C ALA A 72 16.77 -3.35 -6.86
N ALA A 73 15.85 -3.78 -5.99
CA ALA A 73 16.14 -4.64 -4.85
C ALA A 73 16.31 -6.13 -5.24
N PHE A 74 15.80 -6.54 -6.39
CA PHE A 74 15.89 -7.90 -6.90
C PHE A 74 16.51 -7.93 -8.31
N PRO A 75 17.81 -7.57 -8.44
CA PRO A 75 18.45 -7.50 -9.74
C PRO A 75 18.48 -8.88 -10.42
N GLY A 76 18.10 -8.91 -11.69
CA GLY A 76 18.05 -10.14 -12.48
C GLY A 76 16.76 -10.95 -12.36
N ILE A 77 15.85 -10.58 -11.46
CA ILE A 77 14.51 -11.18 -11.38
C ILE A 77 13.55 -10.37 -12.25
N GLU A 78 12.79 -11.09 -13.09
CA GLU A 78 11.74 -10.46 -13.91
C GLU A 78 10.68 -9.81 -13.05
N LEU A 79 10.27 -8.57 -13.38
CA LEU A 79 9.22 -7.85 -12.71
C LEU A 79 8.09 -7.55 -13.69
N SER A 80 6.89 -7.97 -13.33
CA SER A 80 5.64 -7.69 -14.02
C SER A 80 4.67 -6.94 -13.10
N GLU A 81 3.64 -6.30 -13.67
CA GLU A 81 2.60 -5.64 -12.88
C GLU A 81 1.19 -6.07 -13.33
N ALA A 82 0.26 -6.02 -12.38
CA ALA A 82 -1.16 -6.23 -12.62
C ALA A 82 -2.00 -5.23 -11.83
N TYR A 83 -3.20 -4.95 -12.33
CA TYR A 83 -4.17 -4.08 -11.68
C TYR A 83 -5.40 -4.86 -11.23
N SER A 84 -5.76 -4.76 -9.95
CA SER A 84 -6.92 -5.49 -9.39
C SER A 84 -8.26 -4.80 -9.68
N SER A 85 -8.27 -3.49 -9.91
CA SER A 85 -9.51 -2.76 -10.21
C SER A 85 -9.97 -2.95 -11.64
N ARG A 86 -11.04 -3.73 -11.83
CA ARG A 86 -11.68 -3.93 -13.16
C ARG A 86 -12.13 -2.62 -13.80
N ILE A 87 -12.59 -1.66 -12.98
CA ILE A 87 -13.03 -0.35 -13.46
C ILE A 87 -11.85 0.44 -14.02
N VAL A 88 -10.71 0.44 -13.31
CA VAL A 88 -9.49 1.10 -13.78
C VAL A 88 -8.97 0.43 -15.06
N CYS A 89 -8.88 -0.90 -15.08
CA CYS A 89 -8.47 -1.64 -16.30
C CYS A 89 -9.37 -1.32 -17.49
N LYS A 90 -10.70 -1.30 -17.28
CA LYS A 90 -11.64 -0.94 -18.36
C LYS A 90 -11.41 0.48 -18.87
N ARG A 91 -11.33 1.48 -17.98
CA ARG A 91 -11.08 2.90 -18.36
C ARG A 91 -9.75 3.09 -19.09
N LEU A 92 -8.71 2.35 -18.70
CA LEU A 92 -7.42 2.38 -19.38
C LEU A 92 -7.50 1.75 -20.76
N ARG A 93 -8.20 0.63 -20.90
CA ARG A 93 -8.44 -0.05 -22.20
C ARG A 93 -9.21 0.86 -23.15
N ASP A 94 -10.19 1.60 -22.68
CA ASP A 94 -10.93 2.58 -23.50
C ASP A 94 -10.01 3.72 -24.00
N ARG A 95 -8.83 3.92 -23.37
CA ARG A 95 -7.76 4.84 -23.80
C ARG A 95 -6.64 4.15 -24.60
N GLY A 96 -6.81 2.88 -24.97
CA GLY A 96 -5.79 2.10 -25.68
C GLY A 96 -4.64 1.60 -24.82
N ILE A 97 -4.77 1.66 -23.48
CA ILE A 97 -3.75 1.19 -22.52
C ILE A 97 -4.23 -0.14 -21.94
N GLU A 98 -3.51 -1.21 -22.23
CA GLU A 98 -3.83 -2.53 -21.70
C GLU A 98 -3.12 -2.76 -20.36
N LYS A 99 -3.88 -3.19 -19.35
CA LYS A 99 -3.39 -3.62 -18.04
C LYS A 99 -4.06 -4.96 -17.69
N LEU A 100 -3.25 -5.92 -17.33
CA LEU A 100 -3.71 -7.25 -16.94
C LEU A 100 -4.29 -7.24 -15.53
N SER A 101 -5.31 -8.05 -15.32
CA SER A 101 -5.72 -8.44 -13.97
C SER A 101 -4.67 -9.39 -13.34
N PRO A 102 -4.69 -9.59 -12.00
CA PRO A 102 -3.76 -10.53 -11.37
C PRO A 102 -3.85 -11.95 -11.96
N MET A 103 -5.06 -12.43 -12.26
CA MET A 103 -5.27 -13.73 -12.88
C MET A 103 -4.64 -13.83 -14.28
N GLU A 104 -4.90 -12.84 -15.14
CA GLU A 104 -4.33 -12.80 -16.50
C GLU A 104 -2.80 -12.70 -16.46
N ALA A 105 -2.25 -11.94 -15.51
CA ALA A 105 -0.80 -11.81 -15.34
C ALA A 105 -0.16 -13.13 -14.87
N MET A 106 -0.79 -13.84 -13.94
CA MET A 106 -0.33 -15.17 -13.49
C MET A 106 -0.40 -16.18 -14.64
N ASP A 107 -1.47 -16.20 -15.44
CA ASP A 107 -1.58 -17.07 -16.62
C ASP A 107 -0.47 -16.80 -17.64
N LYS A 108 -0.18 -15.52 -17.90
CA LYS A 108 0.91 -15.11 -18.78
C LYS A 108 2.27 -15.59 -18.28
N LEU A 109 2.61 -15.29 -17.03
CA LEU A 109 3.89 -15.67 -16.42
C LEU A 109 4.08 -17.19 -16.41
N ARG A 110 3.02 -17.96 -16.11
CA ARG A 110 3.05 -19.42 -16.23
C ARG A 110 3.35 -19.88 -17.67
N ALA A 111 2.68 -19.29 -18.65
CA ALA A 111 2.89 -19.63 -20.07
C ALA A 111 4.31 -19.29 -20.54
N GLU A 112 4.94 -18.29 -19.94
CA GLU A 112 6.33 -17.89 -20.18
C GLU A 112 7.37 -18.75 -19.43
N GLY A 113 6.92 -19.76 -18.66
CA GLY A 113 7.78 -20.73 -17.99
C GLY A 113 8.27 -20.28 -16.61
N VAL A 114 7.63 -19.30 -15.98
CA VAL A 114 7.92 -18.94 -14.59
C VAL A 114 7.55 -20.11 -13.67
N THR A 115 8.47 -20.49 -12.80
CA THR A 115 8.32 -21.61 -11.86
C THR A 115 8.19 -21.12 -10.39
N HIS A 116 8.79 -19.98 -10.07
CA HIS A 116 8.78 -19.38 -8.73
C HIS A 116 8.23 -17.95 -8.83
N LEU A 117 7.08 -17.70 -8.23
CA LEU A 117 6.39 -16.43 -8.33
C LEU A 117 6.21 -15.77 -6.97
N LEU A 118 6.75 -14.56 -6.82
CA LEU A 118 6.49 -13.69 -5.68
C LEU A 118 5.45 -12.64 -6.07
N ILE A 119 4.31 -12.63 -5.38
CA ILE A 119 3.27 -11.63 -5.56
C ILE A 119 3.40 -10.57 -4.46
N VAL A 120 3.57 -9.32 -4.90
CA VAL A 120 3.78 -8.17 -4.02
C VAL A 120 2.61 -7.20 -4.18
N PRO A 121 1.63 -7.22 -3.26
CA PRO A 121 0.52 -6.29 -3.26
C PRO A 121 0.96 -4.92 -2.74
N SER A 122 0.40 -3.86 -3.30
CA SER A 122 0.67 -2.49 -2.82
C SER A 122 -0.43 -1.94 -1.89
N GLN A 123 -1.28 -2.78 -1.36
CA GLN A 123 -2.32 -2.40 -0.42
C GLN A 123 -1.75 -1.97 0.92
N VAL A 124 -2.41 -0.99 1.57
CA VAL A 124 -2.00 -0.49 2.89
C VAL A 124 -2.46 -1.43 4.00
N VAL A 125 -3.67 -1.97 3.91
CA VAL A 125 -4.30 -2.83 4.93
C VAL A 125 -4.78 -4.16 4.32
N TYR A 126 -5.00 -5.15 5.17
CA TYR A 126 -5.53 -6.46 4.77
C TYR A 126 -7.06 -6.42 4.56
N GLY A 127 -7.49 -5.56 3.62
CA GLY A 127 -8.90 -5.36 3.28
C GLY A 127 -9.45 -6.35 2.26
N LEU A 128 -10.60 -6.01 1.68
CA LEU A 128 -11.32 -6.88 0.74
C LEU A 128 -10.50 -7.22 -0.51
N GLU A 129 -9.72 -6.27 -1.03
CA GLU A 129 -8.85 -6.49 -2.19
C GLU A 129 -7.74 -7.51 -1.89
N MET A 130 -7.14 -7.45 -0.69
CA MET A 130 -6.14 -8.43 -0.27
C MET A 130 -6.72 -9.82 -0.11
N LYS A 131 -7.92 -9.93 0.49
CA LYS A 131 -8.62 -11.21 0.65
C LYS A 131 -8.99 -11.81 -0.71
N ALA A 132 -9.41 -10.98 -1.65
CA ALA A 132 -9.70 -11.43 -3.01
C ALA A 132 -8.43 -11.92 -3.73
N LEU A 133 -7.34 -11.18 -3.63
CA LEU A 133 -6.04 -11.56 -4.19
C LEU A 133 -5.53 -12.88 -3.59
N GLU A 134 -5.61 -13.03 -2.26
CA GLU A 134 -5.22 -14.26 -1.59
C GLU A 134 -6.00 -15.47 -2.13
N GLN A 135 -7.31 -15.33 -2.33
CA GLN A 135 -8.13 -16.40 -2.91
C GLN A 135 -7.76 -16.72 -4.37
N GLU A 136 -7.36 -15.71 -5.15
CA GLU A 136 -6.86 -15.92 -6.52
C GLU A 136 -5.53 -16.68 -6.51
N VAL A 137 -4.60 -16.30 -5.63
CA VAL A 137 -3.31 -16.96 -5.46
C VAL A 137 -3.49 -18.42 -5.01
N GLU A 138 -4.35 -18.68 -4.05
CA GLU A 138 -4.64 -20.06 -3.59
C GLU A 138 -5.15 -20.95 -4.72
N ARG A 139 -6.00 -20.42 -5.59
CA ARG A 139 -6.50 -21.18 -6.77
C ARG A 139 -5.39 -21.52 -7.78
N ARG A 140 -4.29 -20.76 -7.77
CA ARG A 140 -3.14 -20.92 -8.68
C ARG A 140 -1.94 -21.61 -8.04
N ARG A 141 -2.06 -22.05 -6.77
CA ARG A 141 -0.95 -22.66 -6.02
C ARG A 141 -0.30 -23.83 -6.78
N GLY A 142 -1.08 -24.66 -7.44
CA GLY A 142 -0.61 -25.80 -8.23
C GLY A 142 -0.03 -25.45 -9.61
N ASP A 143 -0.12 -24.21 -10.04
CA ASP A 143 0.35 -23.78 -11.37
C ASP A 143 1.85 -23.43 -11.39
N PHE A 144 2.47 -23.24 -10.22
CA PHE A 144 3.88 -22.91 -10.03
C PHE A 144 4.53 -23.92 -9.09
N ARG A 145 5.85 -24.08 -9.16
CA ARG A 145 6.58 -24.87 -8.17
C ARG A 145 6.50 -24.23 -6.79
N GLU A 146 6.63 -22.89 -6.77
CA GLU A 146 6.41 -22.10 -5.58
C GLU A 146 5.76 -20.78 -5.95
N ILE A 147 4.68 -20.44 -5.25
CA ILE A 147 4.00 -19.15 -5.35
C ILE A 147 3.87 -18.57 -3.96
N ARG A 148 4.24 -17.31 -3.81
CA ARG A 148 4.20 -16.60 -2.53
C ARG A 148 3.48 -15.27 -2.67
N LEU A 149 2.75 -14.90 -1.62
CA LEU A 149 2.06 -13.62 -1.49
C LEU A 149 2.61 -12.90 -0.27
N THR A 150 3.11 -11.67 -0.46
CA THR A 150 3.54 -10.84 0.68
C THR A 150 2.34 -10.23 1.40
N THR A 151 2.55 -9.78 2.62
CA THR A 151 1.55 -9.05 3.39
C THR A 151 1.38 -7.61 2.86
N PRO A 152 0.24 -6.93 3.15
CA PRO A 152 0.11 -5.50 2.90
C PRO A 152 1.05 -4.70 3.81
N LEU A 153 1.10 -3.38 3.60
CA LEU A 153 2.01 -2.49 4.32
C LEU A 153 1.84 -2.53 5.85
N LEU A 154 0.61 -2.55 6.34
CA LEU A 154 0.28 -2.60 7.76
C LEU A 154 -0.34 -3.96 8.09
N PHE A 155 0.45 -4.87 8.59
CA PHE A 155 -0.02 -6.21 8.94
C PHE A 155 0.50 -6.65 10.32
N TYR A 156 1.81 -6.62 10.55
CA TYR A 156 2.44 -6.95 11.83
C TYR A 156 2.72 -5.68 12.65
N GLU A 157 2.87 -5.83 13.97
CA GLU A 157 3.29 -4.71 14.84
C GLU A 157 4.59 -4.05 14.34
N LYS A 158 5.54 -4.86 13.86
CA LYS A 158 6.80 -4.33 13.31
C LYS A 158 6.59 -3.35 12.16
N ASP A 159 5.54 -3.55 11.33
CA ASP A 159 5.25 -2.69 10.19
C ASP A 159 4.81 -1.30 10.66
N TYR A 160 3.97 -1.25 11.71
CA TYR A 160 3.56 0.01 12.35
C TYR A 160 4.75 0.74 12.97
N ARG A 161 5.66 0.00 13.61
CA ARG A 161 6.88 0.55 14.17
C ARG A 161 7.78 1.13 13.07
N GLU A 162 8.05 0.39 12.01
CA GLU A 162 8.90 0.84 10.93
C GLU A 162 8.31 2.03 10.18
N LEU A 163 7.00 2.01 9.87
CA LEU A 163 6.31 3.15 9.28
C LEU A 163 6.43 4.37 10.19
N THR A 164 6.18 4.19 11.48
CA THR A 164 6.26 5.27 12.45
C THR A 164 7.68 5.83 12.54
N ASP A 165 8.67 4.99 12.78
CA ASP A 165 10.05 5.44 13.03
C ASP A 165 10.71 6.07 11.79
N ARG A 166 10.50 5.46 10.62
CA ARG A 166 11.18 5.90 9.39
C ARG A 166 10.47 7.04 8.65
N VAL A 167 9.14 7.09 8.72
CA VAL A 167 8.34 8.00 7.89
C VAL A 167 7.60 9.04 8.70
N LEU A 168 6.89 8.63 9.75
CA LEU A 168 5.97 9.51 10.45
C LEU A 168 6.64 10.34 11.54
N ALA A 169 7.49 9.74 12.38
CA ALA A 169 8.18 10.47 13.44
C ALA A 169 9.04 11.65 12.94
N PRO A 170 9.70 11.58 11.78
CA PRO A 170 10.37 12.75 11.21
C PRO A 170 9.46 13.94 10.93
N LEU A 171 8.16 13.73 10.63
CA LEU A 171 7.19 14.81 10.44
C LEU A 171 6.95 15.60 11.72
N ALA A 172 6.96 14.93 12.87
CA ALA A 172 6.72 15.53 14.18
C ALA A 172 7.86 16.46 14.66
N LYS A 173 8.92 16.62 13.87
CA LYS A 173 9.95 17.66 14.10
C LYS A 173 9.42 19.07 13.86
N ASP A 174 8.47 19.22 12.94
CA ASP A 174 7.70 20.47 12.79
C ASP A 174 6.63 20.51 13.89
N LYS A 175 6.87 21.34 14.92
CA LYS A 175 6.00 21.47 16.10
C LYS A 175 4.76 22.33 15.85
N ASP A 176 4.71 23.04 14.74
CA ASP A 176 3.63 23.99 14.42
C ASP A 176 2.56 23.38 13.50
N THR A 177 2.78 22.14 13.02
CA THR A 177 1.91 21.47 12.06
C THR A 177 1.37 20.16 12.61
N ALA A 178 0.06 19.99 12.58
CA ALA A 178 -0.59 18.70 12.74
C ALA A 178 -0.65 17.98 11.37
N TYR A 179 -0.47 16.67 11.39
CA TYR A 179 -0.51 15.84 10.18
C TYR A 179 -1.71 14.91 10.25
N LEU A 180 -2.63 15.06 9.30
CA LEU A 180 -3.79 14.19 9.19
C LEU A 180 -3.58 13.19 8.06
N LEU A 181 -3.30 11.95 8.43
CA LEU A 181 -3.18 10.82 7.52
C LEU A 181 -4.58 10.34 7.13
N VAL A 182 -4.95 10.48 5.87
CA VAL A 182 -6.29 10.12 5.38
C VAL A 182 -6.21 8.80 4.64
N GLY A 183 -6.68 7.73 5.27
CA GLY A 183 -6.85 6.42 4.65
C GLY A 183 -8.13 6.35 3.81
N HIS A 184 -8.19 5.45 2.84
CA HIS A 184 -9.45 5.12 2.17
C HIS A 184 -10.45 4.61 3.21
N GLY A 185 -9.96 3.74 4.11
CA GLY A 185 -10.79 3.04 5.05
C GLY A 185 -11.50 1.85 4.41
N THR A 186 -12.32 1.19 5.19
CA THR A 186 -13.12 0.04 4.77
C THR A 186 -14.19 -0.27 5.81
N TYR A 187 -15.31 -0.84 5.37
CA TYR A 187 -16.34 -1.38 6.27
C TYR A 187 -16.06 -2.81 6.73
N ASP A 188 -14.97 -3.40 6.26
CA ASP A 188 -14.46 -4.69 6.71
C ASP A 188 -13.76 -4.56 8.08
N SER A 189 -13.59 -5.67 8.79
CA SER A 189 -12.88 -5.72 10.08
C SER A 189 -11.45 -5.17 10.04
N SER A 190 -10.82 -5.14 8.88
CA SER A 190 -9.49 -4.55 8.67
C SER A 190 -9.45 -3.03 8.87
N THR A 191 -10.59 -2.35 9.00
CA THR A 191 -10.66 -0.94 9.47
C THR A 191 -9.93 -0.76 10.80
N ALA A 192 -9.87 -1.80 11.64
CA ALA A 192 -9.12 -1.81 12.90
C ALA A 192 -7.61 -1.53 12.72
N GLN A 193 -7.03 -1.80 11.54
CA GLN A 193 -5.62 -1.53 11.26
C GLN A 193 -5.32 -0.02 11.22
N TYR A 194 -6.26 0.78 10.73
CA TYR A 194 -6.16 2.25 10.79
C TYR A 194 -6.26 2.76 12.23
N ALA A 195 -7.19 2.22 13.02
CA ALA A 195 -7.32 2.55 14.43
C ALA A 195 -6.09 2.13 15.24
N MET A 196 -5.50 0.99 14.92
CA MET A 196 -4.24 0.54 15.53
C MET A 196 -3.10 1.52 15.23
N LEU A 197 -2.96 1.98 13.99
CA LEU A 197 -1.94 2.99 13.64
C LEU A 197 -2.17 4.28 14.43
N ASP A 198 -3.41 4.76 14.51
CA ASP A 198 -3.74 5.96 15.24
C ASP A 198 -3.41 5.84 16.73
N HIS A 199 -3.75 4.71 17.35
CA HIS A 199 -3.41 4.44 18.75
C HIS A 199 -1.90 4.30 18.95
N TYR A 200 -1.20 3.61 18.05
CA TYR A 200 0.25 3.41 18.10
C TYR A 200 1.00 4.76 18.05
N LEU A 201 0.56 5.70 17.23
CA LEU A 201 1.11 7.04 17.17
C LEU A 201 0.91 7.81 18.49
N MET A 202 -0.25 7.66 19.12
CA MET A 202 -0.51 8.25 20.44
C MET A 202 0.41 7.69 21.50
N ASP A 203 0.54 6.37 21.57
CA ASP A 203 1.40 5.67 22.54
C ASP A 203 2.88 6.08 22.40
N ARG A 204 3.31 6.37 21.16
CA ARG A 204 4.65 6.88 20.86
C ARG A 204 4.83 8.39 21.12
N GLY A 205 3.82 9.07 21.67
CA GLY A 205 3.86 10.51 21.94
C GLY A 205 3.80 11.40 20.70
N LEU A 206 3.37 10.85 19.55
CA LEU A 206 3.24 11.55 18.27
C LEU A 206 1.81 12.09 18.07
N SER A 207 1.25 12.73 19.10
CA SER A 207 -0.16 13.14 19.16
C SER A 207 -0.59 14.14 18.08
N GLN A 208 0.36 14.82 17.43
CA GLN A 208 0.12 15.71 16.30
C GLN A 208 -0.03 14.98 14.96
N ILE A 209 0.20 13.65 14.91
CA ILE A 209 -0.03 12.81 13.75
C ILE A 209 -1.27 11.97 14.02
N ILE A 210 -2.28 12.14 13.19
CA ILE A 210 -3.65 11.64 13.42
C ILE A 210 -4.07 10.85 12.19
N VAL A 211 -4.78 9.76 12.38
CA VAL A 211 -5.36 8.97 11.30
C VAL A 211 -6.86 9.23 11.21
N GLY A 212 -7.34 9.38 9.98
CA GLY A 212 -8.76 9.40 9.67
C GLY A 212 -9.02 8.63 8.38
N CYS A 213 -10.26 8.18 8.16
CA CYS A 213 -10.66 7.41 6.99
C CYS A 213 -11.84 8.06 6.29
N ILE A 214 -11.88 7.95 4.95
CA ILE A 214 -13.03 8.35 4.14
C ILE A 214 -14.19 7.41 4.43
N GLU A 215 -13.91 6.11 4.46
CA GLU A 215 -14.87 5.07 4.81
C GLU A 215 -14.42 4.29 6.05
N GLY A 216 -15.34 4.01 6.99
CA GLY A 216 -14.99 3.27 8.20
C GLY A 216 -14.27 4.09 9.26
N TYR A 217 -13.83 3.43 10.32
CA TYR A 217 -13.23 4.05 11.50
C TYR A 217 -11.70 4.11 11.39
N PRO A 218 -11.04 5.21 11.88
CA PRO A 218 -11.58 6.44 12.49
C PRO A 218 -12.24 7.37 11.48
N TYR A 219 -13.48 7.82 11.78
CA TYR A 219 -14.20 8.75 10.93
C TYR A 219 -13.66 10.19 11.05
N TYR A 220 -14.08 11.06 10.13
CA TYR A 220 -13.74 12.48 10.13
C TYR A 220 -13.93 13.16 11.49
N ASP A 221 -15.06 12.92 12.15
CA ASP A 221 -15.37 13.54 13.45
C ASP A 221 -14.38 13.15 14.57
N GLN A 222 -13.90 11.91 14.56
CA GLN A 222 -12.86 11.46 15.49
C GLN A 222 -11.54 12.17 15.21
N ALA A 223 -11.15 12.23 13.95
CA ALA A 223 -9.93 12.91 13.53
C ALA A 223 -9.99 14.41 13.85
N LEU A 224 -11.12 15.08 13.59
CA LEU A 224 -11.33 16.49 13.90
C LEU A 224 -11.24 16.77 15.41
N ARG A 225 -11.86 15.94 16.26
CA ARG A 225 -11.74 16.09 17.73
C ARG A 225 -10.28 16.00 18.19
N ARG A 226 -9.52 15.07 17.61
CA ARG A 226 -8.10 14.92 17.93
C ARG A 226 -7.25 16.08 17.43
N LEU A 227 -7.51 16.57 16.22
CA LEU A 227 -6.86 17.76 15.67
C LEU A 227 -7.06 18.97 16.59
N ARG A 228 -8.30 19.22 17.01
CA ARG A 228 -8.61 20.30 17.95
C ARG A 228 -7.87 20.17 19.29
N ALA A 229 -7.74 18.95 19.79
CA ALA A 229 -7.01 18.67 21.04
C ALA A 229 -5.51 18.97 20.94
N THR A 230 -4.92 19.03 19.74
CA THR A 230 -3.51 19.43 19.57
C THR A 230 -3.29 20.92 19.81
N GLY A 231 -4.31 21.75 19.65
CA GLY A 231 -4.20 23.22 19.67
C GLY A 231 -3.47 23.82 18.46
N LEU A 232 -3.05 23.00 17.52
CA LEU A 232 -2.32 23.44 16.32
C LEU A 232 -3.30 23.93 15.25
N ARG A 233 -2.96 25.05 14.58
CA ARG A 233 -3.80 25.64 13.55
C ARG A 233 -3.39 25.31 12.12
N ARG A 234 -2.17 24.81 11.95
CA ARG A 234 -1.69 24.34 10.66
C ARG A 234 -1.91 22.86 10.56
N VAL A 235 -2.66 22.42 9.53
CA VAL A 235 -2.91 21.02 9.27
C VAL A 235 -2.38 20.64 7.89
N CYS A 236 -1.56 19.60 7.83
CA CYS A 236 -1.12 18.98 6.58
C CYS A 236 -1.95 17.73 6.33
N LEU A 237 -2.79 17.74 5.31
CA LEU A 237 -3.53 16.56 4.85
C LEU A 237 -2.61 15.67 4.01
N MET A 238 -2.51 14.40 4.37
CA MET A 238 -1.65 13.43 3.71
C MET A 238 -2.41 12.16 3.39
N PRO A 239 -2.51 11.75 2.11
CA PRO A 239 -3.12 10.47 1.77
C PRO A 239 -2.32 9.31 2.38
N LEU A 240 -3.00 8.44 3.12
CA LEU A 240 -2.50 7.12 3.54
C LEU A 240 -3.02 6.07 2.56
N MET A 241 -2.64 6.24 1.30
CA MET A 241 -3.05 5.42 0.17
C MET A 241 -1.88 5.28 -0.79
N MET A 242 -1.78 4.14 -1.46
CA MET A 242 -0.74 3.93 -2.48
C MET A 242 -0.99 4.78 -3.73
N VAL A 243 -2.25 5.09 -4.02
CA VAL A 243 -2.64 5.87 -5.20
C VAL A 243 -3.50 7.04 -4.76
N ALA A 244 -3.01 8.24 -5.00
CA ALA A 244 -3.79 9.47 -4.86
C ALA A 244 -4.65 9.66 -6.14
N GLY A 245 -5.71 8.87 -6.27
CA GLY A 245 -6.67 8.94 -7.37
C GLY A 245 -7.79 9.94 -7.12
N GLU A 246 -9.02 9.62 -7.55
CA GLU A 246 -10.21 10.47 -7.38
C GLU A 246 -10.46 10.84 -5.90
N HIS A 247 -10.34 9.87 -4.99
CA HIS A 247 -10.52 10.12 -3.56
C HIS A 247 -9.55 11.16 -3.01
N ALA A 248 -8.28 11.15 -3.42
CA ALA A 248 -7.33 12.15 -2.96
C ALA A 248 -7.61 13.55 -3.53
N LYS A 249 -8.18 13.63 -4.72
CA LYS A 249 -8.52 14.91 -5.37
C LYS A 249 -9.84 15.48 -4.85
N HIS A 250 -10.87 14.65 -4.73
CA HIS A 250 -12.20 15.07 -4.28
C HIS A 250 -12.35 15.05 -2.75
N ASP A 251 -12.17 13.87 -2.14
CA ASP A 251 -12.53 13.70 -0.74
C ASP A 251 -11.53 14.41 0.19
N ILE A 252 -10.25 14.37 -0.15
CA ILE A 252 -9.20 14.96 0.71
C ILE A 252 -9.01 16.44 0.40
N SER A 253 -8.82 16.81 -0.87
CA SER A 253 -8.46 18.20 -1.23
C SER A 253 -9.65 19.15 -1.19
N ASP A 254 -10.84 18.66 -1.47
CA ASP A 254 -12.04 19.50 -1.54
C ASP A 254 -12.89 19.36 -0.28
N GLU A 255 -13.36 18.16 0.05
CA GLU A 255 -14.29 17.98 1.18
C GLU A 255 -13.60 18.15 2.54
N TRP A 256 -12.56 17.36 2.81
CA TRP A 256 -11.88 17.41 4.12
C TRP A 256 -11.15 18.73 4.33
N ALA A 257 -10.50 19.28 3.30
CA ALA A 257 -9.81 20.55 3.44
C ALA A 257 -10.80 21.71 3.66
N THR A 258 -11.96 21.69 3.02
CA THR A 258 -13.02 22.69 3.24
C THR A 258 -13.60 22.55 4.63
N ALA A 259 -14.00 21.34 5.03
CA ALA A 259 -14.56 21.09 6.34
C ALA A 259 -13.59 21.48 7.50
N LEU A 260 -12.28 21.27 7.29
CA LEU A 260 -11.28 21.71 8.26
C LEU A 260 -11.13 23.21 8.34
N ARG A 261 -11.19 23.94 7.21
CA ARG A 261 -11.19 25.42 7.20
C ARG A 261 -12.40 25.98 7.91
N ASP A 262 -13.59 25.40 7.69
CA ASP A 262 -14.84 25.82 8.31
C ASP A 262 -14.88 25.53 9.82
N ALA A 263 -14.11 24.54 10.24
CA ALA A 263 -13.99 24.15 11.63
C ALA A 263 -13.00 25.00 12.46
N GLY A 264 -12.24 25.94 11.82
CA GLY A 264 -11.30 26.89 12.44
C GLY A 264 -9.91 26.33 12.61
#